data_80e6a25a47aa45c5392faa217562959d
#
_entry.id   80e6a25a47aa45c5392faa217562959d
#
_cell.length_a   1.000
_cell.length_b   1.000
_cell.length_c   1.000
_cell.angle_alpha   90.00
_cell.angle_beta   90.00
_cell.angle_gamma   90.00
#
_symmetry.space_group_name_H-M   'P 1'
#
loop_
_entity.id
_entity.type
_entity.pdbx_description
1 polymer ?
#
loop_
_entity_poly.entity_id
_entity_poly.type
_entity_poly.pdbx_seq_one_letter_code
_entity_poly.pdbx_strand_id
1 'polypeptide(L)'
;EGRIQGVVSTNALELGIDIGGLDVSILAGFPGSIASTWQQAGRAGRRNTVSLVIIVASSAPVDQYLVSHPEYLFGKSPESAYSDSDNIYVLSDHLKCALFELPFKRNEPFGTSAEELLSYLEETGVCRYTEGSYFWSDRSYPAEQVSLRSATSENVVIINTSRGNEVLGEMDRPSAKELLFKDAIYIHRGSQYTVELLDIENKKCLVKESDVNYYTDAIVKRDIKVLAKDRENRIEGINLLIGDILVRSQVAKFKK
;
A
#
# COMPACT_ATOMS: atom_id res chain seq x y z
N GLU A 1 -7.40 -13.43 -27.56
CA GLU A 1 -8.39 -13.97 -28.50
C GLU A 1 -9.09 -12.89 -29.36
N GLY A 2 -8.67 -11.60 -29.29
CA GLY A 2 -9.15 -10.51 -30.16
C GLY A 2 -10.59 -10.02 -29.93
N ARG A 3 -11.28 -10.49 -28.90
CA ARG A 3 -12.67 -10.09 -28.62
C ARG A 3 -12.79 -8.78 -27.84
N ILE A 4 -11.77 -8.42 -27.05
CA ILE A 4 -11.73 -7.19 -26.27
C ILE A 4 -10.80 -6.23 -26.98
N GLN A 5 -11.32 -5.07 -27.42
CA GLN A 5 -10.56 -4.04 -28.13
C GLN A 5 -9.98 -2.97 -27.21
N GLY A 6 -10.50 -2.84 -26.00
CA GLY A 6 -10.02 -1.88 -25.03
C GLY A 6 -10.29 -2.32 -23.60
N VAL A 7 -9.43 -1.92 -22.68
CA VAL A 7 -9.57 -2.16 -21.24
C VAL A 7 -9.31 -0.86 -20.49
N VAL A 8 -10.12 -0.59 -19.48
CA VAL A 8 -9.92 0.50 -18.53
C VAL A 8 -9.55 -0.13 -17.19
N SER A 9 -8.46 0.32 -16.61
CA SER A 9 -7.93 -0.22 -15.36
C SER A 9 -7.34 0.89 -14.49
N THR A 10 -7.25 0.63 -13.21
CA THR A 10 -6.34 1.35 -12.31
C THR A 10 -4.90 0.91 -12.58
N ASN A 11 -3.94 1.30 -11.74
CA ASN A 11 -2.56 0.81 -11.77
C ASN A 11 -2.41 -0.71 -11.54
N ALA A 12 -3.52 -1.45 -11.35
CA ALA A 12 -3.49 -2.91 -11.18
C ALA A 12 -2.85 -3.65 -12.36
N LEU A 13 -2.87 -3.07 -13.55
CA LEU A 13 -2.23 -3.64 -14.74
C LEU A 13 -0.78 -3.16 -14.96
N GLU A 14 -0.23 -2.38 -14.05
CA GLU A 14 1.14 -1.87 -14.12
C GLU A 14 2.19 -2.97 -13.93
N LEU A 15 1.95 -3.92 -13.01
CA LEU A 15 2.88 -4.97 -12.63
C LEU A 15 2.28 -6.37 -12.73
N GLY A 16 3.13 -7.35 -13.04
CA GLY A 16 2.87 -8.78 -12.79
C GLY A 16 1.95 -9.49 -13.78
N ILE A 17 1.35 -8.80 -14.76
CA ILE A 17 0.50 -9.45 -15.75
C ILE A 17 1.08 -9.23 -17.16
N ASP A 18 1.30 -10.31 -17.88
CA ASP A 18 1.62 -10.25 -19.30
C ASP A 18 0.31 -10.05 -20.11
N ILE A 19 -0.06 -8.80 -20.32
CA ILE A 19 -1.22 -8.44 -21.16
C ILE A 19 -0.84 -8.40 -22.64
N GLY A 20 0.29 -8.93 -23.00
CA GLY A 20 0.91 -8.94 -24.31
C GLY A 20 0.13 -8.30 -25.46
N GLY A 21 0.68 -7.25 -26.06
CA GLY A 21 0.28 -6.79 -27.38
C GLY A 21 -0.83 -5.73 -27.43
N LEU A 22 -0.82 -4.77 -26.50
CA LEU A 22 -1.58 -3.54 -26.69
C LEU A 22 -0.88 -2.65 -27.72
N ASP A 23 -1.62 -2.06 -28.65
CA ASP A 23 -1.09 -1.14 -29.63
C ASP A 23 -0.97 0.28 -29.08
N VAL A 24 -1.87 0.64 -28.14
CA VAL A 24 -1.97 1.97 -27.54
C VAL A 24 -2.15 1.85 -26.02
N SER A 25 -1.44 2.70 -25.26
CA SER A 25 -1.67 2.95 -23.85
C SER A 25 -2.05 4.42 -23.63
N ILE A 26 -3.14 4.67 -22.91
CA ILE A 26 -3.59 6.01 -22.56
C ILE A 26 -3.56 6.15 -21.04
N LEU A 27 -2.73 7.07 -20.54
CA LEU A 27 -2.61 7.39 -19.13
C LEU A 27 -3.43 8.63 -18.81
N ALA A 28 -4.38 8.51 -17.90
CA ALA A 28 -5.22 9.61 -17.44
C ALA A 28 -4.55 10.34 -16.28
N GLY A 29 -3.76 11.36 -16.57
CA GLY A 29 -2.90 12.07 -15.65
C GLY A 29 -1.52 11.42 -15.47
N PHE A 30 -0.67 12.08 -14.69
CA PHE A 30 0.65 11.56 -14.33
C PHE A 30 0.54 10.47 -13.25
N PRO A 31 1.10 9.27 -13.45
CA PRO A 31 1.01 8.17 -12.49
C PRO A 31 1.70 8.40 -11.13
N GLY A 32 2.38 9.54 -10.96
CA GLY A 32 3.03 9.90 -9.69
C GLY A 32 4.54 9.68 -9.66
N SER A 33 5.08 8.88 -10.58
CA SER A 33 6.53 8.68 -10.73
C SER A 33 6.92 8.40 -12.19
N ILE A 34 8.18 8.65 -12.53
CA ILE A 34 8.76 8.30 -13.83
C ILE A 34 8.72 6.78 -14.00
N ALA A 35 9.10 6.03 -12.96
CA ALA A 35 9.08 4.57 -12.97
C ALA A 35 7.69 4.02 -13.33
N SER A 36 6.64 4.47 -12.64
CA SER A 36 5.26 4.06 -12.89
C SER A 36 4.79 4.45 -14.29
N THR A 37 5.17 5.64 -14.75
CA THR A 37 4.85 6.10 -16.11
C THR A 37 5.43 5.15 -17.17
N TRP A 38 6.70 4.77 -17.04
CA TRP A 38 7.33 3.85 -17.98
C TRP A 38 6.79 2.41 -17.85
N GLN A 39 6.42 1.96 -16.66
CA GLN A 39 5.82 0.64 -16.46
C GLN A 39 4.44 0.55 -17.12
N GLN A 40 3.60 1.58 -16.98
CA GLN A 40 2.30 1.65 -17.64
C GLN A 40 2.43 1.85 -19.16
N ALA A 41 3.36 2.70 -19.60
CA ALA A 41 3.68 2.89 -21.01
C ALA A 41 4.18 1.59 -21.65
N GLY A 42 5.01 0.83 -20.94
CA GLY A 42 5.55 -0.47 -21.38
C GLY A 42 4.51 -1.58 -21.55
N ARG A 43 3.24 -1.33 -21.22
CA ARG A 43 2.13 -2.24 -21.55
C ARG A 43 1.74 -2.16 -23.02
N ALA A 44 2.03 -1.03 -23.69
CA ALA A 44 1.87 -0.90 -25.13
C ALA A 44 3.16 -1.35 -25.84
N GLY A 45 2.99 -2.05 -26.94
CA GLY A 45 4.07 -2.53 -27.79
C GLY A 45 4.34 -4.03 -27.70
N ARG A 46 4.56 -4.63 -28.86
CA ARG A 46 5.10 -5.97 -29.01
C ARG A 46 6.57 -5.84 -29.38
N ARG A 47 7.32 -6.93 -29.24
CA ARG A 47 8.80 -6.96 -29.44
C ARG A 47 9.33 -6.30 -30.71
N ASN A 48 8.49 -6.13 -31.76
CA ASN A 48 8.91 -5.60 -33.07
C ASN A 48 7.91 -4.62 -33.71
N THR A 49 7.01 -4.00 -32.93
CA THR A 49 6.02 -3.05 -33.47
C THR A 49 6.13 -1.70 -32.80
N VAL A 50 5.85 -0.63 -33.55
CA VAL A 50 5.69 0.72 -33.01
C VAL A 50 4.40 0.75 -32.21
N SER A 51 4.43 1.32 -31.03
CA SER A 51 3.26 1.53 -30.17
C SER A 51 3.11 3.01 -29.84
N LEU A 52 1.89 3.40 -29.46
CA LEU A 52 1.57 4.76 -29.07
C LEU A 52 1.27 4.82 -27.58
N VAL A 53 1.87 5.79 -26.90
CA VAL A 53 1.55 6.13 -25.51
C VAL A 53 1.06 7.58 -25.49
N ILE A 54 -0.09 7.81 -24.85
CA ILE A 54 -0.70 9.13 -24.73
C ILE A 54 -0.90 9.42 -23.24
N ILE A 55 -0.32 10.51 -22.76
CA ILE A 55 -0.61 11.03 -21.42
C ILE A 55 -1.59 12.18 -21.56
N VAL A 56 -2.77 12.02 -20.98
CA VAL A 56 -3.82 13.05 -20.95
C VAL A 56 -3.66 13.82 -19.65
N ALA A 57 -3.03 14.99 -19.74
CA ALA A 57 -2.78 15.83 -18.57
C ALA A 57 -4.08 16.43 -18.02
N SER A 58 -4.23 16.39 -16.72
CA SER A 58 -5.30 17.07 -15.98
C SER A 58 -4.92 18.52 -15.67
N SER A 59 -5.79 19.25 -14.97
CA SER A 59 -5.47 20.59 -14.45
C SER A 59 -4.55 20.59 -13.21
N ALA A 60 -4.11 19.42 -12.75
CA ALA A 60 -3.19 19.31 -11.62
C ALA A 60 -1.84 19.98 -11.93
N PRO A 61 -1.24 20.73 -10.99
CA PRO A 61 0.02 21.46 -11.23
C PRO A 61 1.16 20.57 -11.74
N VAL A 62 1.25 19.32 -11.27
CA VAL A 62 2.28 18.37 -11.69
C VAL A 62 2.09 17.96 -13.15
N ASP A 63 0.85 17.68 -13.58
CA ASP A 63 0.54 17.33 -14.96
C ASP A 63 0.91 18.47 -15.90
N GLN A 64 0.54 19.71 -15.54
CA GLN A 64 0.83 20.91 -16.32
C GLN A 64 2.35 21.19 -16.39
N TYR A 65 3.07 20.94 -15.30
CA TYR A 65 4.53 21.03 -15.30
C TYR A 65 5.15 20.04 -16.30
N LEU A 66 4.70 18.78 -16.30
CA LEU A 66 5.24 17.75 -17.19
C LEU A 66 4.99 18.03 -18.68
N VAL A 67 3.82 18.59 -19.01
CA VAL A 67 3.54 19.02 -20.40
C VAL A 67 4.50 20.13 -20.84
N SER A 68 4.85 21.03 -19.92
CA SER A 68 5.77 22.15 -20.20
C SER A 68 7.25 21.75 -20.14
N HIS A 69 7.57 20.63 -19.48
CA HIS A 69 8.93 20.14 -19.24
C HIS A 69 9.04 18.64 -19.56
N PRO A 70 8.87 18.26 -20.84
CA PRO A 70 8.89 16.84 -21.24
C PRO A 70 10.26 16.17 -20.93
N GLU A 71 11.33 16.93 -20.86
CA GLU A 71 12.66 16.45 -20.45
C GLU A 71 12.69 15.84 -19.05
N TYR A 72 11.71 16.15 -18.20
CA TYR A 72 11.58 15.50 -16.90
C TYR A 72 11.31 13.99 -17.04
N LEU A 73 10.46 13.59 -18.00
CA LEU A 73 10.14 12.18 -18.25
C LEU A 73 11.21 11.48 -19.12
N PHE A 74 11.79 12.19 -20.09
CA PHE A 74 12.67 11.59 -21.09
C PHE A 74 14.15 11.73 -20.75
N GLY A 75 14.52 12.72 -19.94
CA GLY A 75 15.91 13.04 -19.64
C GLY A 75 16.39 12.65 -18.25
N LYS A 76 15.49 12.24 -17.34
CA LYS A 76 15.85 11.85 -15.98
C LYS A 76 15.75 10.34 -15.79
N SER A 77 16.59 9.82 -14.89
CA SER A 77 16.44 8.45 -14.39
C SER A 77 15.17 8.31 -13.56
N PRO A 78 14.56 7.12 -13.53
CA PRO A 78 13.50 6.82 -12.56
C PRO A 78 13.93 7.14 -11.13
N GLU A 79 12.97 7.37 -10.28
CA GLU A 79 13.16 7.68 -8.87
C GLU A 79 13.93 6.56 -8.17
N SER A 80 14.87 6.94 -7.31
CA SER A 80 15.56 6.00 -6.44
C SER A 80 14.67 5.59 -5.28
N ALA A 81 14.58 4.28 -5.04
CA ALA A 81 13.93 3.78 -3.84
C ALA A 81 14.92 3.81 -2.67
N TYR A 82 14.45 4.29 -1.53
CA TYR A 82 15.15 4.18 -0.25
C TYR A 82 14.47 3.12 0.59
N SER A 83 15.24 2.14 1.06
CA SER A 83 14.78 1.15 2.04
C SER A 83 15.71 1.16 3.24
N ASP A 84 15.14 1.13 4.43
CA ASP A 84 15.86 0.93 5.68
C ASP A 84 15.71 -0.54 6.08
N SER A 85 16.71 -1.34 5.72
CA SER A 85 16.75 -2.78 6.03
C SER A 85 16.91 -3.06 7.52
N ASP A 86 17.44 -2.09 8.26
CA ASP A 86 17.66 -2.16 9.70
C ASP A 86 16.54 -1.50 10.52
N ASN A 87 15.45 -1.10 9.88
CA ASN A 87 14.26 -0.69 10.60
C ASN A 87 13.80 -1.79 11.55
N ILE A 88 13.81 -1.50 12.86
CA ILE A 88 13.65 -2.50 13.92
C ILE A 88 12.33 -3.28 13.83
N TYR A 89 11.25 -2.67 13.35
CA TYR A 89 9.95 -3.33 13.16
C TYR A 89 10.00 -4.32 12.00
N VAL A 90 10.53 -3.87 10.86
CA VAL A 90 10.68 -4.72 9.65
C VAL A 90 11.65 -5.86 9.94
N LEU A 91 12.79 -5.56 10.54
CA LEU A 91 13.81 -6.54 10.89
C LEU A 91 13.29 -7.60 11.88
N SER A 92 12.51 -7.18 12.90
CA SER A 92 11.89 -8.11 13.86
C SER A 92 10.93 -9.09 13.17
N ASP A 93 10.11 -8.60 12.26
CA ASP A 93 9.16 -9.45 11.55
C ASP A 93 9.86 -10.43 10.58
N HIS A 94 10.91 -9.96 9.91
CA HIS A 94 11.74 -10.83 9.06
C HIS A 94 12.49 -11.88 9.86
N LEU A 95 13.05 -11.52 11.04
CA LEU A 95 13.70 -12.47 11.94
C LEU A 95 12.75 -13.56 12.43
N LYS A 96 11.52 -13.22 12.80
CA LYS A 96 10.49 -14.19 13.18
C LYS A 96 10.21 -15.17 12.03
N CYS A 97 10.06 -14.67 10.80
CA CYS A 97 9.85 -15.52 9.64
C CYS A 97 11.07 -16.42 9.36
N ALA A 98 12.28 -15.88 9.43
CA ALA A 98 13.51 -16.64 9.23
C ALA A 98 13.69 -17.75 10.28
N LEU A 99 13.44 -17.44 11.55
CA LEU A 99 13.48 -18.40 12.66
C LEU A 99 12.45 -19.52 12.52
N PHE A 100 11.28 -19.19 11.98
CA PHE A 100 10.24 -20.20 11.71
C PHE A 100 10.64 -21.16 10.61
N GLU A 101 11.34 -20.68 9.58
CA GLU A 101 11.77 -21.50 8.45
C GLU A 101 12.99 -22.38 8.81
N LEU A 102 13.98 -21.81 9.47
CA LEU A 102 15.25 -22.50 9.79
C LEU A 102 15.82 -22.01 11.12
N PRO A 103 16.53 -22.88 11.86
CA PRO A 103 17.29 -22.46 13.05
C PRO A 103 18.28 -21.35 12.69
N PHE A 104 18.31 -20.28 13.48
CA PHE A 104 19.16 -19.13 13.25
C PHE A 104 20.44 -19.23 14.11
N LYS A 105 21.60 -19.19 13.48
CA LYS A 105 22.88 -19.30 14.21
C LYS A 105 23.22 -17.99 14.89
N ARG A 106 23.84 -18.08 16.05
CA ARG A 106 24.40 -16.91 16.71
C ARG A 106 25.43 -16.23 15.82
N ASN A 107 25.38 -14.88 15.77
CA ASN A 107 26.21 -14.03 14.91
C ASN A 107 26.02 -14.29 13.40
N GLU A 108 24.93 -14.88 12.98
CA GLU A 108 24.57 -14.96 11.56
C GLU A 108 24.22 -13.56 11.04
N PRO A 109 24.79 -13.11 9.89
CA PRO A 109 24.55 -11.77 9.38
C PRO A 109 23.12 -11.64 8.85
N PHE A 110 22.30 -10.80 9.54
CA PHE A 110 20.92 -10.56 9.16
C PHE A 110 20.46 -9.09 9.34
N GLY A 111 21.35 -8.25 9.83
CA GLY A 111 21.08 -6.83 10.12
C GLY A 111 21.82 -6.41 11.40
N THR A 112 21.97 -5.12 11.59
CA THR A 112 22.82 -4.58 12.68
C THR A 112 22.27 -4.88 14.07
N SER A 113 20.95 -4.92 14.24
CA SER A 113 20.27 -5.16 15.54
C SER A 113 19.74 -6.60 15.69
N ALA A 114 20.17 -7.55 14.83
CA ALA A 114 19.62 -8.91 14.85
C ALA A 114 19.85 -9.64 16.17
N GLU A 115 21.05 -9.55 16.77
CA GLU A 115 21.38 -10.21 18.04
C GLU A 115 20.57 -9.66 19.22
N GLU A 116 20.35 -8.34 19.27
CA GLU A 116 19.52 -7.70 20.29
C GLU A 116 18.08 -8.15 20.18
N LEU A 117 17.56 -8.21 18.94
CA LEU A 117 16.21 -8.68 18.67
C LEU A 117 16.04 -10.17 19.00
N LEU A 118 17.02 -11.03 18.67
CA LEU A 118 16.99 -12.44 18.99
C LEU A 118 16.97 -12.65 20.51
N SER A 119 17.75 -11.88 21.26
CA SER A 119 17.75 -11.92 22.74
C SER A 119 16.38 -11.51 23.28
N TYR A 120 15.77 -10.46 22.75
CA TYR A 120 14.42 -10.04 23.11
C TYR A 120 13.36 -11.09 22.77
N LEU A 121 13.45 -11.73 21.60
CA LEU A 121 12.52 -12.79 21.18
C LEU A 121 12.66 -14.04 22.06
N GLU A 122 13.87 -14.33 22.59
CA GLU A 122 14.09 -15.39 23.56
C GLU A 122 13.45 -15.05 24.91
N GLU A 123 13.68 -13.84 25.44
CA GLU A 123 13.08 -13.37 26.69
C GLU A 123 11.54 -13.41 26.66
N THR A 124 10.95 -13.11 25.51
CA THR A 124 9.50 -13.16 25.31
C THR A 124 8.94 -14.55 24.98
N GLY A 125 9.82 -15.57 24.88
CA GLY A 125 9.43 -16.96 24.64
C GLY A 125 9.07 -17.30 23.18
N VAL A 126 9.31 -16.39 22.25
CA VAL A 126 9.07 -16.60 20.81
C VAL A 126 10.08 -17.58 20.22
N CYS A 127 11.31 -17.53 20.70
CA CYS A 127 12.35 -18.50 20.34
C CYS A 127 13.09 -19.01 21.57
N ARG A 128 13.94 -20.00 21.38
CA ARG A 128 14.81 -20.58 22.40
C ARG A 128 16.21 -20.78 21.86
N TYR A 129 17.20 -20.31 22.59
CA TYR A 129 18.61 -20.55 22.29
C TYR A 129 19.07 -21.90 22.82
N THR A 130 19.65 -22.73 21.94
CA THR A 130 20.20 -24.03 22.30
C THR A 130 21.36 -24.38 21.37
N GLU A 131 22.48 -24.85 21.93
CA GLU A 131 23.63 -25.35 21.18
C GLU A 131 24.13 -24.41 20.06
N GLY A 132 24.16 -23.11 20.32
CA GLY A 132 24.69 -22.12 19.39
C GLY A 132 23.69 -21.62 18.34
N SER A 133 22.43 -22.01 18.44
CA SER A 133 21.38 -21.61 17.52
C SER A 133 20.08 -21.24 18.24
N TYR A 134 19.32 -20.34 17.65
CA TYR A 134 17.96 -19.99 18.05
C TYR A 134 16.96 -20.84 17.27
N PHE A 135 15.96 -21.36 17.97
CA PHE A 135 14.89 -22.19 17.43
C PHE A 135 13.54 -21.55 17.69
N TRP A 136 12.66 -21.54 16.70
CA TRP A 136 11.29 -21.12 16.86
C TRP A 136 10.55 -21.94 17.93
N SER A 137 9.85 -21.30 18.84
CA SER A 137 9.16 -21.95 19.96
C SER A 137 7.67 -21.61 20.04
N ASP A 138 7.21 -20.55 19.37
CA ASP A 138 5.81 -20.15 19.37
C ASP A 138 4.97 -21.03 18.45
N ARG A 139 3.66 -21.07 18.70
CA ARG A 139 2.69 -21.86 17.91
C ARG A 139 2.12 -21.09 16.72
N SER A 140 2.32 -19.78 16.67
CA SER A 140 1.83 -18.93 15.58
C SER A 140 2.64 -19.11 14.30
N TYR A 141 1.98 -18.82 13.18
CA TYR A 141 2.65 -18.70 11.88
C TYR A 141 3.01 -17.23 11.64
N PRO A 142 4.28 -16.83 11.76
CA PRO A 142 4.66 -15.42 11.82
C PRO A 142 4.32 -14.64 10.54
N ALA A 143 4.35 -15.27 9.37
CA ALA A 143 4.05 -14.59 8.11
C ALA A 143 2.60 -14.11 7.98
N GLU A 144 1.65 -14.68 8.76
CA GLU A 144 0.27 -14.16 8.81
C GLU A 144 0.18 -12.75 9.41
N GLN A 145 1.15 -12.38 10.22
CA GLN A 145 1.21 -11.07 10.89
C GLN A 145 2.01 -10.03 10.11
N VAL A 146 2.72 -10.45 9.05
CA VAL A 146 3.56 -9.57 8.24
C VAL A 146 2.78 -9.05 7.04
N SER A 147 2.57 -7.74 7.00
CA SER A 147 1.95 -7.09 5.84
C SER A 147 3.02 -6.43 4.96
N LEU A 148 3.09 -6.83 3.70
CA LEU A 148 3.97 -6.19 2.70
C LEU A 148 3.40 -4.88 2.13
N ARG A 149 2.15 -4.52 2.46
CA ARG A 149 1.46 -3.35 1.93
C ARG A 149 1.06 -2.32 2.97
N SER A 150 0.89 -2.76 4.20
CA SER A 150 0.40 -1.92 5.30
C SER A 150 1.44 -1.86 6.42
N ALA A 151 1.67 -0.67 6.96
CA ALA A 151 2.50 -0.49 8.14
C ALA A 151 1.82 -0.96 9.44
N THR A 152 0.58 -1.45 9.37
CA THR A 152 -0.17 -1.93 10.53
C THR A 152 -0.64 -3.36 10.32
N SER A 153 -0.43 -4.20 11.32
CA SER A 153 -0.98 -5.57 11.40
C SER A 153 -2.46 -5.61 11.83
N GLU A 154 -3.09 -4.44 12.00
CA GLU A 154 -4.48 -4.35 12.44
C GLU A 154 -5.43 -4.33 11.24
N ASN A 155 -6.03 -5.48 10.93
CA ASN A 155 -7.06 -5.61 9.90
C ASN A 155 -8.45 -5.62 10.51
N VAL A 156 -9.42 -5.15 9.74
CA VAL A 156 -10.85 -5.20 10.03
C VAL A 156 -11.48 -6.26 9.13
N VAL A 157 -12.14 -7.25 9.74
CA VAL A 157 -12.83 -8.32 9.02
C VAL A 157 -14.19 -7.82 8.52
N ILE A 158 -14.47 -8.00 7.24
CA ILE A 158 -15.73 -7.58 6.59
C ILE A 158 -16.67 -8.76 6.54
N ILE A 159 -17.84 -8.63 7.18
CA ILE A 159 -18.81 -9.69 7.40
C ILE A 159 -20.13 -9.32 6.73
N ASN A 160 -20.59 -10.17 5.80
CA ASN A 160 -21.90 -10.03 5.16
C ASN A 160 -22.99 -10.61 6.04
N THR A 161 -23.86 -9.77 6.57
CA THR A 161 -24.99 -10.17 7.43
C THR A 161 -26.16 -10.75 6.65
N SER A 162 -26.25 -10.51 5.33
CA SER A 162 -27.34 -11.03 4.47
C SER A 162 -27.23 -12.53 4.23
N ARG A 163 -26.06 -13.13 4.40
CA ARG A 163 -25.79 -14.55 4.14
C ARG A 163 -25.20 -15.28 5.36
N GLY A 164 -25.81 -15.14 6.51
CA GLY A 164 -25.40 -15.90 7.70
C GLY A 164 -24.02 -15.54 8.25
N ASN A 165 -23.63 -14.27 8.16
CA ASN A 165 -22.33 -13.76 8.62
C ASN A 165 -21.13 -14.34 7.84
N GLU A 166 -21.24 -14.41 6.53
CA GLU A 166 -20.15 -14.78 5.63
C GLU A 166 -19.01 -13.74 5.68
N VAL A 167 -17.78 -14.20 5.83
CA VAL A 167 -16.59 -13.33 5.74
C VAL A 167 -16.29 -13.06 4.28
N LEU A 168 -16.35 -11.79 3.87
CA LEU A 168 -16.02 -11.36 2.52
C LEU A 168 -14.51 -11.14 2.31
N GLY A 169 -13.83 -10.66 3.35
CA GLY A 169 -12.40 -10.34 3.29
C GLY A 169 -11.96 -9.48 4.47
N GLU A 170 -10.77 -8.95 4.37
CA GLU A 170 -10.16 -8.07 5.36
C GLU A 170 -9.67 -6.78 4.72
N MET A 171 -9.60 -5.71 5.53
CA MET A 171 -9.09 -4.42 5.13
C MET A 171 -8.27 -3.83 6.28
N ASP A 172 -7.15 -3.18 5.96
CA ASP A 172 -6.34 -2.50 6.97
C ASP A 172 -7.13 -1.37 7.67
N ARG A 173 -6.82 -1.13 8.93
CA ARG A 173 -7.54 -0.19 9.79
C ARG A 173 -7.62 1.25 9.24
N PRO A 174 -6.54 1.85 8.68
CA PRO A 174 -6.63 3.14 8.03
C PRO A 174 -7.62 3.18 6.86
N SER A 175 -7.51 2.25 5.92
CA SER A 175 -8.40 2.14 4.76
C SER A 175 -9.85 1.83 5.16
N ALA A 176 -10.05 1.00 6.19
CA ALA A 176 -11.38 0.70 6.70
C ALA A 176 -12.12 1.95 7.18
N LYS A 177 -11.43 2.90 7.82
CA LYS A 177 -12.03 4.18 8.23
C LYS A 177 -12.45 5.05 7.06
N GLU A 178 -11.74 4.98 5.94
CA GLU A 178 -12.03 5.78 4.74
C GLU A 178 -13.06 5.12 3.82
N LEU A 179 -13.13 3.78 3.79
CA LEU A 179 -13.95 3.03 2.82
C LEU A 179 -15.16 2.32 3.45
N LEU A 180 -15.12 2.02 4.75
CA LEU A 180 -16.14 1.24 5.44
C LEU A 180 -16.89 2.06 6.50
N PHE A 181 -17.03 3.38 6.32
CA PHE A 181 -17.84 4.19 7.21
C PHE A 181 -19.33 3.82 7.11
N LYS A 182 -20.11 4.12 8.14
CA LYS A 182 -21.55 3.82 8.16
C LYS A 182 -22.25 4.38 6.92
N ASP A 183 -23.11 3.59 6.31
CA ASP A 183 -23.86 3.87 5.06
C ASP A 183 -22.97 3.99 3.80
N ALA A 184 -21.69 3.61 3.86
CA ALA A 184 -20.84 3.50 2.69
C ALA A 184 -21.29 2.37 1.76
N ILE A 185 -21.08 2.55 0.48
CA ILE A 185 -21.25 1.48 -0.51
C ILE A 185 -19.89 0.84 -0.77
N TYR A 186 -19.77 -0.39 -0.29
CA TYR A 186 -18.59 -1.23 -0.48
C TYR A 186 -18.80 -2.18 -1.66
N ILE A 187 -17.82 -2.28 -2.55
CA ILE A 187 -17.86 -3.17 -3.71
C ILE A 187 -16.85 -4.30 -3.50
N HIS A 188 -17.33 -5.52 -3.54
CA HIS A 188 -16.49 -6.72 -3.44
C HIS A 188 -16.84 -7.70 -4.57
N ARG A 189 -15.85 -8.03 -5.41
CA ARG A 189 -16.01 -8.97 -6.54
C ARG A 189 -17.21 -8.67 -7.44
N GLY A 190 -17.48 -7.37 -7.67
CA GLY A 190 -18.59 -6.92 -8.51
C GLY A 190 -19.96 -6.85 -7.83
N SER A 191 -20.08 -7.29 -6.59
CA SER A 191 -21.28 -7.14 -5.77
C SER A 191 -21.20 -5.92 -4.88
N GLN A 192 -22.35 -5.26 -4.67
CA GLN A 192 -22.46 -4.08 -3.83
C GLN A 192 -22.98 -4.42 -2.44
N TYR A 193 -22.47 -3.73 -1.45
CA TYR A 193 -22.84 -3.88 -0.04
C TYR A 193 -22.96 -2.50 0.61
N THR A 194 -23.95 -2.32 1.45
CA THR A 194 -24.07 -1.15 2.33
C THR A 194 -23.46 -1.48 3.68
N VAL A 195 -22.58 -0.62 4.17
CA VAL A 195 -21.98 -0.75 5.51
C VAL A 195 -23.03 -0.40 6.58
N GLU A 196 -23.35 -1.36 7.44
CA GLU A 196 -24.26 -1.17 8.57
C GLU A 196 -23.51 -0.66 9.82
N LEU A 197 -22.33 -1.23 10.09
CA LEU A 197 -21.55 -0.93 11.28
C LEU A 197 -20.05 -1.15 11.00
N LEU A 198 -19.24 -0.18 11.34
CA LEU A 198 -17.79 -0.31 11.47
C LEU A 198 -17.43 -0.29 12.96
N ASP A 199 -17.01 -1.43 13.48
CA ASP A 199 -16.56 -1.61 14.86
C ASP A 199 -15.03 -1.78 14.87
N ILE A 200 -14.34 -0.66 15.04
CA ILE A 200 -12.88 -0.60 15.01
C ILE A 200 -12.25 -1.30 16.22
N GLU A 201 -12.91 -1.28 17.38
CA GLU A 201 -12.38 -1.88 18.61
C GLU A 201 -12.39 -3.40 18.51
N ASN A 202 -13.48 -3.97 17.99
CA ASN A 202 -13.61 -5.40 17.76
C ASN A 202 -13.11 -5.85 16.38
N LYS A 203 -12.47 -4.97 15.62
CA LYS A 203 -11.85 -5.24 14.30
C LYS A 203 -12.82 -5.89 13.31
N LYS A 204 -14.08 -5.44 13.27
CA LYS A 204 -15.11 -5.99 12.38
C LYS A 204 -15.93 -4.91 11.70
N CYS A 205 -16.37 -5.20 10.49
CA CYS A 205 -17.31 -4.39 9.72
C CYS A 205 -18.46 -5.26 9.27
N LEU A 206 -19.69 -4.84 9.58
CA LEU A 206 -20.90 -5.51 9.16
C LEU A 206 -21.43 -4.83 7.91
N VAL A 207 -21.67 -5.62 6.88
CA VAL A 207 -22.20 -5.15 5.60
C VAL A 207 -23.40 -5.98 5.18
N LYS A 208 -24.31 -5.36 4.43
CA LYS A 208 -25.52 -5.99 3.87
C LYS A 208 -25.51 -5.84 2.36
N GLU A 209 -25.93 -6.90 1.66
CA GLU A 209 -26.11 -6.83 0.20
C GLU A 209 -27.05 -5.69 -0.18
N SER A 210 -26.69 -4.95 -1.22
CA SER A 210 -27.46 -3.83 -1.74
C SER A 210 -27.29 -3.76 -3.26
N ASP A 211 -28.29 -3.15 -3.90
CA ASP A 211 -28.27 -2.84 -5.33
C ASP A 211 -28.70 -1.38 -5.49
N VAL A 212 -27.72 -0.50 -5.57
CA VAL A 212 -27.93 0.95 -5.63
C VAL A 212 -27.25 1.52 -6.86
N ASN A 213 -27.76 2.63 -7.38
CA ASN A 213 -27.24 3.31 -8.57
C ASN A 213 -26.27 4.47 -8.24
N TYR A 214 -25.71 4.47 -7.04
CA TYR A 214 -24.74 5.46 -6.60
C TYR A 214 -23.57 4.79 -5.90
N TYR A 215 -22.47 5.52 -5.76
CA TYR A 215 -21.32 5.17 -4.93
C TYR A 215 -21.12 6.23 -3.85
N THR A 216 -20.35 5.89 -2.85
CA THR A 216 -20.00 6.82 -1.77
C THR A 216 -18.51 7.07 -1.76
N ASP A 217 -18.12 8.32 -1.54
CA ASP A 217 -16.73 8.74 -1.44
C ASP A 217 -16.50 9.56 -0.17
N ALA A 218 -15.48 9.19 0.59
CA ALA A 218 -15.15 9.86 1.84
C ALA A 218 -14.44 11.18 1.60
N ILE A 219 -14.89 12.23 2.27
CA ILE A 219 -14.14 13.49 2.33
C ILE A 219 -13.29 13.48 3.60
N VAL A 220 -12.00 13.27 3.41
CA VAL A 220 -11.02 13.20 4.49
C VAL A 220 -10.45 14.60 4.74
N LYS A 221 -10.57 15.08 5.98
CA LYS A 221 -9.88 16.28 6.45
C LYS A 221 -8.55 15.85 7.07
N ARG A 222 -7.47 16.49 6.64
CA ARG A 222 -6.14 16.27 7.20
C ARG A 222 -5.61 17.54 7.80
N ASP A 223 -5.13 17.45 9.04
CA ASP A 223 -4.43 18.50 9.75
C ASP A 223 -3.00 18.07 10.00
N ILE A 224 -2.05 18.95 9.72
CA ILE A 224 -0.62 18.70 9.92
C ILE A 224 -0.12 19.66 10.99
N LYS A 225 0.53 19.12 12.02
CA LYS A 225 1.18 19.89 13.08
C LYS A 225 2.67 19.54 13.12
N VAL A 226 3.53 20.53 13.01
CA VAL A 226 4.98 20.36 13.22
C VAL A 226 5.22 20.16 14.72
N LEU A 227 5.86 19.07 15.10
CA LEU A 227 6.23 18.72 16.47
C LEU A 227 7.66 19.15 16.80
N ALA A 228 8.60 18.85 15.91
CA ALA A 228 10.00 19.23 16.04
C ALA A 228 10.58 19.65 14.68
N LYS A 229 11.61 20.47 14.69
CA LYS A 229 12.37 20.88 13.51
C LYS A 229 13.81 20.47 13.71
N ASP A 230 14.31 19.55 12.87
CA ASP A 230 15.69 19.07 12.91
C ASP A 230 16.60 19.88 12.02
N ARG A 231 16.12 20.26 10.85
CA ARG A 231 16.84 21.08 9.88
C ARG A 231 15.90 22.07 9.20
N GLU A 232 16.46 23.23 8.91
CA GLU A 232 15.80 24.26 8.12
C GLU A 232 16.74 24.71 6.99
N ASN A 233 16.22 24.80 5.79
CA ASN A 233 16.92 25.32 4.63
C ASN A 233 15.99 26.27 3.85
N ARG A 234 16.57 27.19 3.10
CA ARG A 234 15.84 28.11 2.23
C ARG A 234 16.32 27.97 0.81
N ILE A 235 15.44 27.59 -0.09
CA ILE A 235 15.72 27.42 -1.51
C ILE A 235 14.74 28.32 -2.28
N GLU A 236 15.29 29.25 -3.06
CA GLU A 236 14.51 30.16 -3.93
C GLU A 236 13.32 30.84 -3.25
N GLY A 237 13.47 31.21 -1.96
CA GLY A 237 12.42 31.87 -1.20
C GLY A 237 11.44 30.92 -0.49
N ILE A 238 11.56 29.62 -0.68
CA ILE A 238 10.76 28.60 -0.01
C ILE A 238 11.53 28.08 1.21
N ASN A 239 10.87 28.02 2.36
CA ASN A 239 11.44 27.40 3.55
C ASN A 239 11.21 25.90 3.49
N LEU A 240 12.30 25.13 3.49
CA LEU A 240 12.29 23.68 3.56
C LEU A 240 12.59 23.25 5.00
N LEU A 241 11.70 22.48 5.60
CA LEU A 241 11.84 21.99 6.96
C LEU A 241 11.91 20.47 6.95
N ILE A 242 12.81 19.91 7.74
CA ILE A 242 12.89 18.50 8.03
C ILE A 242 12.70 18.35 9.54
N GLY A 243 11.87 17.41 9.96
CA GLY A 243 11.58 17.18 11.36
C GLY A 243 10.33 16.32 11.57
N ASP A 244 9.89 16.23 12.82
CA ASP A 244 8.74 15.44 13.19
C ASP A 244 7.43 16.19 12.96
N ILE A 245 6.48 15.50 12.35
CA ILE A 245 5.12 16.01 12.13
C ILE A 245 4.07 15.06 12.70
N LEU A 246 3.00 15.63 13.23
CA LEU A 246 1.78 14.88 13.54
C LEU A 246 0.76 15.11 12.42
N VAL A 247 0.39 14.03 11.74
CA VAL A 247 -0.69 14.04 10.75
C VAL A 247 -1.94 13.46 11.40
N ARG A 248 -3.01 14.26 11.43
CA ARG A 248 -4.32 13.82 11.90
C ARG A 248 -5.26 13.76 10.71
N SER A 249 -5.81 12.58 10.42
CA SER A 249 -6.80 12.36 9.37
C SER A 249 -8.15 12.02 9.99
N GLN A 250 -9.21 12.59 9.47
CA GLN A 250 -10.58 12.35 9.92
C GLN A 250 -11.53 12.34 8.71
N VAL A 251 -12.37 11.31 8.61
CA VAL A 251 -13.50 11.32 7.68
C VAL A 251 -14.53 12.32 8.21
N ALA A 252 -14.67 13.45 7.53
CA ALA A 252 -15.51 14.55 7.96
C ALA A 252 -16.95 14.44 7.43
N LYS A 253 -17.11 13.95 6.20
CA LYS A 253 -18.38 13.72 5.51
C LYS A 253 -18.14 12.84 4.28
N PHE A 254 -19.21 12.42 3.64
CA PHE A 254 -19.14 11.66 2.36
C PHE A 254 -20.06 12.28 1.32
N LYS A 255 -19.79 11.93 0.06
CA LYS A 255 -20.65 12.23 -1.08
C LYS A 255 -21.36 10.95 -1.50
N LYS A 256 -22.57 11.12 -2.01
CA LYS A 256 -23.33 10.09 -2.73
C LYS A 256 -23.34 10.41 -4.20
#